data_b2b2c820bcff2ee2491e0ba551bc5176
#
_entry.id   b2b2c820bcff2ee2491e0ba551bc5176
#
_cell.length_a   1.000
_cell.length_b   1.000
_cell.length_c   1.000
_cell.angle_alpha   90.00
_cell.angle_beta   90.00
_cell.angle_gamma   90.00
#
_symmetry.space_group_name_H-M   'P 1'
#
loop_
_entity.id
_entity.type
_entity.pdbx_description
1 polymer ?
#
loop_
_entity_poly.entity_id
_entity_poly.type
_entity_poly.pdbx_seq_one_letter_code
_entity_poly.pdbx_strand_id
1 'polypeptide(L)'
;GHGSDKAVMLGLEGEAPDLIDPDTIDGRLTRIRDGRKLSLLGMHAVEFNEKTDLLFLRRQSLPYHPNGMRLIAFGEGDVELANRVYYSVGGGFVVNEAAAGADRIVEDRTELPYPYRNADQLLTQCAVNDLSISQLMLENEKAWRSEAETRNGLLHIWKVMQACVRRGCEAEGVLPGGMKVRRRAAELYHKLSSAPEASLRDPLTTMDWV
;
A
#
# COMPACT_ATOMS: atom_id res chain seq x y z
N GLY A 1 6.32 -2.49 14.84
CA GLY A 1 6.22 -1.62 13.73
C GLY A 1 5.63 -2.29 12.51
N HIS A 2 5.04 -1.46 11.68
CA HIS A 2 4.43 -1.89 10.42
C HIS A 2 5.38 -1.73 9.23
N GLY A 3 6.72 -1.70 9.45
CA GLY A 3 7.71 -1.49 8.40
C GLY A 3 7.84 -0.03 7.93
N SER A 4 7.43 0.94 8.76
CA SER A 4 7.52 2.36 8.42
C SER A 4 8.97 2.81 8.18
N ASP A 5 9.94 2.23 8.87
CA ASP A 5 11.37 2.40 8.64
C ASP A 5 11.75 2.06 7.20
N LYS A 6 11.36 0.89 6.75
CA LYS A 6 11.59 0.41 5.38
C LYS A 6 10.92 1.31 4.36
N ALA A 7 9.64 1.63 4.57
CA ALA A 7 8.85 2.45 3.66
C ALA A 7 9.43 3.88 3.51
N VAL A 8 9.91 4.48 4.60
CA VAL A 8 10.55 5.81 4.55
C VAL A 8 11.84 5.78 3.74
N MET A 9 12.74 4.84 4.00
CA MET A 9 14.00 4.73 3.26
C MET A 9 13.78 4.49 1.76
N LEU A 10 12.88 3.58 1.40
CA LEU A 10 12.57 3.29 0.00
C LEU A 10 11.84 4.45 -0.68
N GLY A 11 10.91 5.10 0.01
CA GLY A 11 10.23 6.29 -0.51
C GLY A 11 11.17 7.46 -0.74
N LEU A 12 12.16 7.68 0.13
CA LEU A 12 13.22 8.68 -0.09
C LEU A 12 14.09 8.35 -1.32
N GLU A 13 14.29 7.06 -1.63
CA GLU A 13 14.93 6.62 -2.88
C GLU A 13 14.02 6.76 -4.12
N GLY A 14 12.76 7.19 -3.96
CA GLY A 14 11.83 7.44 -5.06
C GLY A 14 10.89 6.28 -5.37
N GLU A 15 10.85 5.24 -4.53
CA GLU A 15 9.94 4.12 -4.74
C GLU A 15 8.50 4.48 -4.35
N ALA A 16 7.56 4.01 -5.16
CA ALA A 16 6.14 4.10 -4.91
C ALA A 16 5.58 2.74 -4.47
N PRO A 17 4.61 2.70 -3.54
CA PRO A 17 4.09 1.44 -2.97
C PRO A 17 3.44 0.50 -3.99
N ASP A 18 2.89 1.05 -5.06
CA ASP A 18 2.21 0.33 -6.15
C ASP A 18 3.16 -0.15 -7.26
N LEU A 19 4.40 0.35 -7.28
CA LEU A 19 5.38 0.08 -8.35
C LEU A 19 6.59 -0.73 -7.86
N ILE A 20 6.89 -0.70 -6.57
CA ILE A 20 8.08 -1.36 -6.03
C ILE A 20 8.03 -2.88 -6.22
N ASP A 21 9.13 -3.46 -6.68
CA ASP A 21 9.30 -4.90 -6.70
C ASP A 21 9.65 -5.41 -5.29
N PRO A 22 8.76 -6.20 -4.65
CA PRO A 22 8.99 -6.72 -3.30
C PRO A 22 10.26 -7.56 -3.15
N ASP A 23 10.73 -8.19 -4.22
CA ASP A 23 11.91 -9.06 -4.19
C ASP A 23 13.22 -8.25 -4.11
N THR A 24 13.18 -6.95 -4.42
CA THR A 24 14.34 -6.04 -4.34
C THR A 24 14.49 -5.37 -2.98
N ILE A 25 13.44 -5.37 -2.14
CA ILE A 25 13.35 -4.59 -0.90
C ILE A 25 14.50 -4.89 0.05
N ASP A 26 14.69 -6.16 0.41
CA ASP A 26 15.68 -6.54 1.43
C ASP A 26 17.12 -6.23 0.98
N GLY A 27 17.44 -6.46 -0.29
CA GLY A 27 18.75 -6.12 -0.86
C GLY A 27 19.03 -4.61 -0.84
N ARG A 28 18.03 -3.79 -1.16
CA ARG A 28 18.15 -2.32 -1.14
C ARG A 28 18.34 -1.79 0.29
N LEU A 29 17.55 -2.28 1.23
CA LEU A 29 17.66 -1.90 2.64
C LEU A 29 19.03 -2.28 3.22
N THR A 30 19.54 -3.46 2.88
CA THR A 30 20.89 -3.89 3.27
C THR A 30 21.94 -2.93 2.73
N ARG A 31 21.87 -2.58 1.44
CA ARG A 31 22.79 -1.61 0.81
C ARG A 31 22.76 -0.25 1.52
N ILE A 32 21.59 0.29 1.85
CA ILE A 32 21.45 1.57 2.56
C ILE A 32 22.10 1.47 3.96
N ARG A 33 21.81 0.40 4.71
CA ARG A 33 22.28 0.22 6.07
C ARG A 33 23.79 0.02 6.15
N ASP A 34 24.33 -0.85 5.32
CA ASP A 34 25.76 -1.17 5.30
C ASP A 34 26.58 -0.04 4.72
N GLY A 35 26.10 0.57 3.65
CA GLY A 35 26.75 1.70 2.99
C GLY A 35 26.60 3.03 3.73
N ARG A 36 25.66 3.14 4.67
CA ARG A 36 25.28 4.39 5.34
C ARG A 36 25.05 5.53 4.34
N LYS A 37 24.43 5.20 3.23
CA LYS A 37 24.12 6.12 2.14
C LYS A 37 22.72 5.85 1.62
N LEU A 38 22.01 6.91 1.30
CA LEU A 38 20.69 6.87 0.70
C LEU A 38 20.73 7.74 -0.57
N SER A 39 20.15 7.25 -1.65
CA SER A 39 20.10 7.99 -2.90
C SER A 39 18.73 8.66 -3.05
N LEU A 40 18.64 9.96 -2.73
CA LEU A 40 17.40 10.72 -2.83
C LEU A 40 16.88 10.69 -4.27
N LEU A 41 15.65 10.17 -4.45
CA LEU A 41 15.00 9.96 -5.75
C LEU A 41 15.87 9.17 -6.75
N GLY A 42 16.78 8.33 -6.26
CA GLY A 42 17.71 7.59 -7.10
C GLY A 42 18.82 8.45 -7.75
N MET A 43 18.86 9.74 -7.49
CA MET A 43 19.73 10.71 -8.20
C MET A 43 20.82 11.33 -7.33
N HIS A 44 20.52 11.61 -6.06
CA HIS A 44 21.43 12.36 -5.19
C HIS A 44 21.81 11.55 -3.96
N ALA A 45 23.07 11.11 -3.89
CA ALA A 45 23.57 10.32 -2.77
C ALA A 45 23.83 11.23 -1.56
N VAL A 46 23.26 10.88 -0.42
CA VAL A 46 23.48 11.55 0.87
C VAL A 46 23.96 10.56 1.90
N GLU A 47 24.73 11.01 2.89
CA GLU A 47 25.01 10.22 4.07
C GLU A 47 23.72 9.99 4.86
N PHE A 48 23.49 8.76 5.29
CA PHE A 48 22.31 8.38 6.02
C PHE A 48 22.60 7.23 6.97
N ASN A 49 22.36 7.46 8.25
CA ASN A 49 22.45 6.43 9.27
C ASN A 49 21.07 6.21 9.90
N GLU A 50 20.43 5.08 9.59
CA GLU A 50 19.08 4.76 10.08
C GLU A 50 18.91 4.97 11.59
N LYS A 51 19.96 4.75 12.41
CA LYS A 51 19.86 4.86 13.86
C LYS A 51 19.82 6.29 14.38
N THR A 52 20.44 7.23 13.67
CA THR A 52 20.53 8.63 14.06
C THR A 52 19.59 9.53 13.27
N ASP A 53 19.29 9.16 12.01
CA ASP A 53 18.59 10.02 11.09
C ASP A 53 17.12 9.62 10.90
N LEU A 54 16.73 8.41 11.36
CA LEU A 54 15.34 7.97 11.39
C LEU A 54 14.87 7.70 12.82
N LEU A 55 14.24 8.69 13.43
CA LEU A 55 13.87 8.66 14.84
C LEU A 55 12.38 8.35 15.03
N PHE A 56 12.07 7.32 15.81
CA PHE A 56 10.71 6.99 16.23
C PHE A 56 10.41 7.56 17.62
N LEU A 57 9.72 8.69 17.66
CA LEU A 57 9.38 9.41 18.90
C LEU A 57 8.08 8.85 19.51
N ARG A 58 8.14 7.64 20.05
CA ARG A 58 6.97 6.84 20.49
C ARG A 58 6.10 7.50 21.57
N ARG A 59 6.60 8.51 22.28
CA ARG A 59 5.90 9.21 23.36
C ARG A 59 5.52 10.64 22.99
N GLN A 60 5.69 11.00 21.73
CA GLN A 60 5.35 12.32 21.22
C GLN A 60 4.42 12.16 20.02
N SER A 61 3.47 13.07 19.91
CA SER A 61 2.59 13.18 18.74
C SER A 61 2.67 14.59 18.18
N LEU A 62 2.58 14.70 16.87
CA LEU A 62 2.39 15.99 16.24
C LEU A 62 0.94 16.47 16.46
N PRO A 63 0.68 17.78 16.47
CA PRO A 63 -0.61 18.33 16.92
C PRO A 63 -1.83 17.83 16.17
N TYR A 64 -1.74 17.62 14.85
CA TYR A 64 -2.89 17.28 14.01
C TYR A 64 -3.26 15.79 14.07
N HIS A 65 -2.27 14.89 14.02
CA HIS A 65 -2.54 13.43 13.98
C HIS A 65 -1.37 12.66 14.59
N PRO A 66 -1.62 11.55 15.34
CA PRO A 66 -0.55 10.76 15.95
C PRO A 66 0.38 10.08 14.94
N ASN A 67 -0.10 9.76 13.73
CA ASN A 67 0.73 9.21 12.65
C ASN A 67 1.34 10.35 11.83
N GLY A 68 2.11 11.21 12.48
CA GLY A 68 2.83 12.30 11.83
C GLY A 68 4.29 11.96 11.58
N MET A 69 4.84 12.50 10.51
CA MET A 69 6.24 12.39 10.13
C MET A 69 6.78 13.76 9.77
N ARG A 70 7.96 14.09 10.31
CA ARG A 70 8.71 15.29 9.94
C ARG A 70 9.95 14.88 9.16
N LEU A 71 10.14 15.48 8.01
CA LEU A 71 11.32 15.34 7.18
C LEU A 71 12.10 16.65 7.20
N ILE A 72 13.40 16.57 7.51
CA ILE A 72 14.30 17.72 7.53
C ILE A 72 15.49 17.39 6.63
N ALA A 73 15.78 18.27 5.71
CA ALA A 73 16.97 18.18 4.85
C ALA A 73 17.98 19.24 5.27
N PHE A 74 19.23 18.82 5.42
CA PHE A 74 20.35 19.68 5.75
C PHE A 74 21.32 19.76 4.56
N GLY A 75 21.90 20.93 4.35
CA GLY A 75 22.98 21.16 3.41
C GLY A 75 24.34 21.17 4.10
N GLU A 76 25.36 21.69 3.40
CA GLU A 76 26.69 21.85 3.97
C GLU A 76 26.67 22.72 5.23
N GLY A 77 27.40 22.31 6.26
CA GLY A 77 27.47 23.02 7.54
C GLY A 77 26.19 22.95 8.37
N ASP A 78 25.41 21.89 8.22
CA ASP A 78 24.14 21.65 8.93
C ASP A 78 23.07 22.74 8.73
N VAL A 79 23.13 23.44 7.60
CA VAL A 79 22.12 24.44 7.24
C VAL A 79 20.81 23.74 6.85
N GLU A 80 19.71 24.04 7.55
CA GLU A 80 18.40 23.51 7.21
C GLU A 80 17.93 24.04 5.85
N LEU A 81 17.78 23.15 4.87
CA LEU A 81 17.31 23.46 3.52
C LEU A 81 15.79 23.28 3.38
N ALA A 82 15.24 22.31 4.06
CA ALA A 82 13.82 22.02 4.03
C ALA A 82 13.35 21.34 5.33
N ASN A 83 12.14 21.69 5.74
CA ASN A 83 11.45 21.08 6.87
C ASN A 83 9.99 20.90 6.48
N ARG A 84 9.52 19.68 6.45
CA ARG A 84 8.16 19.33 6.00
C ARG A 84 7.52 18.34 6.95
N VAL A 85 6.25 18.55 7.23
CA VAL A 85 5.44 17.66 8.05
C VAL A 85 4.35 17.04 7.21
N TYR A 86 4.16 15.73 7.38
CA TYR A 86 3.14 14.94 6.73
C TYR A 86 2.41 14.09 7.76
N TYR A 87 1.14 13.81 7.50
CA TYR A 87 0.30 12.98 8.35
C TYR A 87 -0.38 11.89 7.54
N SER A 88 -0.27 10.64 8.01
CA SER A 88 -1.06 9.53 7.46
C SER A 88 -2.37 9.45 8.24
N VAL A 89 -3.46 9.84 7.60
CA VAL A 89 -4.78 9.99 8.23
C VAL A 89 -5.69 8.76 8.05
N GLY A 90 -5.14 7.67 7.51
CA GLY A 90 -5.87 6.43 7.22
C GLY A 90 -6.25 6.30 5.75
N GLY A 91 -6.67 5.08 5.35
CA GLY A 91 -7.07 4.80 3.97
C GLY A 91 -6.00 5.03 2.89
N GLY A 92 -4.72 5.14 3.27
CA GLY A 92 -3.63 5.48 2.35
C GLY A 92 -3.46 6.99 2.09
N PHE A 93 -4.32 7.83 2.68
CA PHE A 93 -4.24 9.28 2.50
C PHE A 93 -3.12 9.89 3.32
N VAL A 94 -2.34 10.76 2.67
CA VAL A 94 -1.29 11.55 3.29
C VAL A 94 -1.59 13.03 3.05
N VAL A 95 -1.59 13.81 4.12
CA VAL A 95 -1.79 15.25 4.07
C VAL A 95 -0.54 15.97 4.61
N ASN A 96 -0.21 17.12 4.05
CA ASN A 96 0.85 17.98 4.58
C ASN A 96 0.27 18.93 5.65
N GLU A 97 1.14 19.63 6.37
CA GLU A 97 0.77 20.55 7.45
C GLU A 97 -0.20 21.66 6.97
N ALA A 98 -0.03 22.18 5.77
CA ALA A 98 -0.89 23.22 5.21
C ALA A 98 -2.31 22.67 4.90
N ALA A 99 -2.40 21.44 4.40
CA ALA A 99 -3.68 20.77 4.14
C ALA A 99 -4.34 20.30 5.44
N ALA A 100 -3.57 19.92 6.46
CA ALA A 100 -4.05 19.53 7.76
C ALA A 100 -4.81 20.68 8.48
N GLY A 101 -4.36 21.93 8.28
CA GLY A 101 -5.02 23.12 8.84
C GLY A 101 -6.30 23.54 8.11
N ALA A 102 -6.55 23.01 6.93
CA ALA A 102 -7.66 23.45 6.08
C ALA A 102 -8.93 22.57 6.17
N ASP A 103 -8.91 21.49 6.97
CA ASP A 103 -10.02 20.52 7.12
C ASP A 103 -10.61 20.05 5.77
N ARG A 104 -9.72 19.88 4.77
CA ARG A 104 -10.14 19.57 3.39
C ARG A 104 -9.52 18.26 2.91
N ILE A 105 -10.23 17.16 3.15
CA ILE A 105 -10.38 16.18 2.08
C ILE A 105 -11.12 16.94 0.96
N VAL A 106 -10.44 17.25 -0.13
CA VAL A 106 -11.12 17.85 -1.28
C VAL A 106 -12.14 16.82 -1.73
N GLU A 107 -13.41 17.09 -1.43
CA GLU A 107 -14.51 16.26 -1.88
C GLU A 107 -14.46 16.21 -3.40
N ASP A 108 -14.34 15.02 -3.95
CA ASP A 108 -14.45 14.83 -5.40
C ASP A 108 -15.89 15.16 -5.81
N ARG A 109 -16.06 16.24 -6.57
CA ARG A 109 -17.35 16.72 -7.05
C ARG A 109 -17.66 16.27 -8.46
N THR A 110 -16.95 15.26 -8.95
CA THR A 110 -17.22 14.68 -10.26
C THR A 110 -18.66 14.16 -10.32
N GLU A 111 -19.43 14.64 -11.28
CA GLU A 111 -20.79 14.16 -11.51
C GLU A 111 -20.74 12.75 -12.10
N LEU A 112 -21.36 11.81 -11.41
CA LEU A 112 -21.43 10.42 -11.84
C LEU A 112 -22.70 10.18 -12.66
N PRO A 113 -22.65 9.36 -13.73
CA PRO A 113 -23.84 8.96 -14.47
C PRO A 113 -24.91 8.29 -13.60
N TYR A 114 -24.49 7.47 -12.65
CA TYR A 114 -25.37 6.69 -11.75
C TYR A 114 -24.97 6.89 -10.28
N PRO A 115 -25.26 8.08 -9.70
CA PRO A 115 -24.86 8.37 -8.32
C PRO A 115 -25.67 7.54 -7.32
N TYR A 116 -25.00 7.08 -6.24
CA TYR A 116 -25.65 6.40 -5.12
C TYR A 116 -24.88 6.67 -3.82
N ARG A 117 -25.59 6.56 -2.68
CA ARG A 117 -25.02 6.79 -1.35
C ARG A 117 -25.08 5.57 -0.45
N ASN A 118 -25.88 4.57 -0.82
CA ASN A 118 -26.06 3.33 -0.07
C ASN A 118 -26.46 2.18 -1.01
N ALA A 119 -26.52 0.96 -0.48
CA ALA A 119 -26.82 -0.24 -1.25
C ALA A 119 -28.20 -0.21 -1.90
N ASP A 120 -29.21 0.31 -1.20
CA ASP A 120 -30.58 0.35 -1.75
C ASP A 120 -30.67 1.25 -2.99
N GLN A 121 -29.99 2.40 -2.95
CA GLN A 121 -29.89 3.29 -4.12
C GLN A 121 -29.12 2.63 -5.26
N LEU A 122 -27.99 1.93 -4.97
CA LEU A 122 -27.23 1.19 -5.96
C LEU A 122 -28.10 0.14 -6.66
N LEU A 123 -28.82 -0.68 -5.88
CA LEU A 123 -29.71 -1.71 -6.43
C LEU A 123 -30.89 -1.11 -7.22
N THR A 124 -31.43 0.02 -6.77
CA THR A 124 -32.46 0.76 -7.51
C THR A 124 -31.93 1.25 -8.83
N GLN A 125 -30.74 1.87 -8.88
CA GLN A 125 -30.10 2.31 -10.12
C GLN A 125 -29.85 1.13 -11.07
N CYS A 126 -29.39 -0.01 -10.56
CA CYS A 126 -29.20 -1.20 -11.37
C CYS A 126 -30.52 -1.68 -12.00
N ALA A 127 -31.60 -1.76 -11.19
CA ALA A 127 -32.90 -2.24 -11.65
C ALA A 127 -33.55 -1.31 -12.67
N VAL A 128 -33.49 0.02 -12.44
CA VAL A 128 -34.10 1.02 -13.35
C VAL A 128 -33.39 1.09 -14.70
N ASN A 129 -32.07 0.89 -14.72
CA ASN A 129 -31.25 1.02 -15.92
C ASN A 129 -30.91 -0.33 -16.57
N ASP A 130 -31.41 -1.44 -16.06
CA ASP A 130 -31.11 -2.81 -16.52
C ASP A 130 -29.60 -3.10 -16.56
N LEU A 131 -28.89 -2.68 -15.52
CA LEU A 131 -27.44 -2.84 -15.37
C LEU A 131 -27.12 -3.79 -14.20
N SER A 132 -26.10 -4.63 -14.38
CA SER A 132 -25.47 -5.27 -13.24
C SER A 132 -24.67 -4.26 -12.41
N ILE A 133 -24.36 -4.59 -11.15
CA ILE A 133 -23.50 -3.73 -10.30
C ILE A 133 -22.17 -3.44 -11.02
N SER A 134 -21.55 -4.44 -11.64
CA SER A 134 -20.26 -4.27 -12.33
C SER A 134 -20.37 -3.36 -13.56
N GLN A 135 -21.46 -3.41 -14.31
CA GLN A 135 -21.71 -2.53 -15.43
C GLN A 135 -21.92 -1.08 -14.95
N LEU A 136 -22.75 -0.89 -13.93
CA LEU A 136 -22.98 0.43 -13.34
C LEU A 136 -21.67 1.05 -12.83
N MET A 137 -20.85 0.26 -12.13
CA MET A 137 -19.54 0.73 -11.65
C MET A 137 -18.62 1.12 -12.79
N LEU A 138 -18.59 0.35 -13.89
CA LEU A 138 -17.79 0.66 -15.07
C LEU A 138 -18.25 1.96 -15.73
N GLU A 139 -19.56 2.20 -15.83
CA GLU A 139 -20.11 3.45 -16.36
C GLU A 139 -19.74 4.66 -15.48
N ASN A 140 -19.81 4.52 -14.15
CA ASN A 140 -19.39 5.56 -13.23
C ASN A 140 -17.87 5.86 -13.34
N GLU A 141 -17.03 4.84 -13.50
CA GLU A 141 -15.58 5.02 -13.68
C GLU A 141 -15.22 5.84 -14.92
N LYS A 142 -16.07 5.88 -15.94
CA LYS A 142 -15.87 6.70 -17.14
C LYS A 142 -15.86 8.20 -16.86
N ALA A 143 -16.34 8.64 -15.68
CA ALA A 143 -16.26 10.03 -15.26
C ALA A 143 -14.81 10.50 -14.98
N TRP A 144 -13.89 9.57 -14.68
CA TRP A 144 -12.49 9.88 -14.35
C TRP A 144 -11.49 9.38 -15.39
N ARG A 145 -11.82 8.30 -16.11
CA ARG A 145 -10.91 7.64 -17.05
C ARG A 145 -11.69 6.88 -18.11
N SER A 146 -11.05 6.57 -19.21
CA SER A 146 -11.65 5.75 -20.25
C SER A 146 -11.89 4.30 -19.78
N GLU A 147 -12.83 3.61 -20.44
CA GLU A 147 -13.07 2.19 -20.17
C GLU A 147 -11.81 1.33 -20.37
N ALA A 148 -10.99 1.64 -21.36
CA ALA A 148 -9.74 0.94 -21.61
C ALA A 148 -8.74 1.11 -20.46
N GLU A 149 -8.59 2.31 -19.92
CA GLU A 149 -7.74 2.58 -18.76
C GLU A 149 -8.24 1.85 -17.50
N THR A 150 -9.56 1.87 -17.26
CA THR A 150 -10.18 1.13 -16.16
C THR A 150 -9.91 -0.37 -16.26
N ARG A 151 -10.15 -0.96 -17.44
CA ARG A 151 -9.89 -2.40 -17.66
C ARG A 151 -8.42 -2.76 -17.50
N ASN A 152 -7.52 -1.96 -18.05
CA ASN A 152 -6.09 -2.16 -17.92
C ASN A 152 -5.63 -2.06 -16.46
N GLY A 153 -6.17 -1.09 -15.71
CA GLY A 153 -5.92 -0.96 -14.28
C GLY A 153 -6.36 -2.19 -13.48
N LEU A 154 -7.57 -2.70 -13.73
CA LEU A 154 -8.09 -3.91 -13.10
C LEU A 154 -7.26 -5.15 -13.45
N LEU A 155 -6.84 -5.31 -14.71
CA LEU A 155 -5.97 -6.40 -15.13
C LEU A 155 -4.57 -6.31 -14.50
N HIS A 156 -4.06 -5.10 -14.31
CA HIS A 156 -2.81 -4.88 -13.58
C HIS A 156 -2.91 -5.34 -12.13
N ILE A 157 -3.97 -4.91 -11.42
CA ILE A 157 -4.25 -5.33 -10.03
C ILE A 157 -4.35 -6.86 -9.96
N TRP A 158 -5.10 -7.48 -10.87
CA TRP A 158 -5.24 -8.93 -10.94
C TRP A 158 -3.89 -9.65 -11.12
N LYS A 159 -3.02 -9.13 -11.99
CA LYS A 159 -1.66 -9.66 -12.20
C LYS A 159 -0.84 -9.60 -10.91
N VAL A 160 -0.91 -8.49 -10.19
CA VAL A 160 -0.22 -8.32 -8.89
C VAL A 160 -0.76 -9.31 -7.85
N MET A 161 -2.08 -9.48 -7.77
CA MET A 161 -2.72 -10.47 -6.88
C MET A 161 -2.27 -11.89 -7.18
N GLN A 162 -2.24 -12.29 -8.46
CA GLN A 162 -1.76 -13.60 -8.87
C GLN A 162 -0.28 -13.84 -8.51
N ALA A 163 0.56 -12.82 -8.66
CA ALA A 163 1.96 -12.89 -8.26
C ALA A 163 2.11 -13.01 -6.74
N CYS A 164 1.28 -12.28 -5.98
CA CYS A 164 1.24 -12.37 -4.52
C CYS A 164 0.86 -13.77 -4.03
N VAL A 165 -0.18 -14.38 -4.62
CA VAL A 165 -0.61 -15.76 -4.29
C VAL A 165 0.51 -16.76 -4.58
N ARG A 166 1.10 -16.71 -5.77
CA ARG A 166 2.21 -17.61 -6.14
C ARG A 166 3.38 -17.51 -5.17
N ARG A 167 3.83 -16.30 -4.88
CA ARG A 167 4.89 -16.05 -3.89
C ARG A 167 4.50 -16.57 -2.50
N GLY A 168 3.24 -16.37 -2.08
CA GLY A 168 2.74 -16.87 -0.81
C GLY A 168 2.75 -18.38 -0.68
N CYS A 169 2.47 -19.10 -1.79
CA CYS A 169 2.52 -20.57 -1.84
C CYS A 169 3.95 -21.15 -1.83
N GLU A 170 4.97 -20.33 -2.06
CA GLU A 170 6.38 -20.73 -2.08
C GLU A 170 7.16 -20.24 -0.86
N ALA A 171 6.75 -19.10 -0.30
CA ALA A 171 7.49 -18.42 0.76
C ALA A 171 7.31 -19.11 2.12
N GLU A 172 8.42 -19.48 2.74
CA GLU A 172 8.48 -20.07 4.08
C GLU A 172 8.97 -19.09 5.15
N GLY A 173 9.05 -19.54 6.40
CA GLY A 173 9.61 -18.80 7.52
C GLY A 173 8.57 -17.97 8.28
N VAL A 174 8.96 -16.80 8.74
CA VAL A 174 8.17 -15.91 9.61
C VAL A 174 7.88 -14.60 8.90
N LEU A 175 6.64 -14.13 9.01
CA LEU A 175 6.26 -12.82 8.51
C LEU A 175 7.04 -11.71 9.23
N PRO A 176 7.50 -10.68 8.52
CA PRO A 176 8.15 -9.55 9.14
C PRO A 176 7.17 -8.83 10.10
N GLY A 177 7.67 -8.45 11.27
CA GLY A 177 6.89 -7.75 12.29
C GLY A 177 7.07 -8.32 13.70
N GLY A 178 6.52 -7.62 14.68
CA GLY A 178 6.70 -7.96 16.11
C GLY A 178 5.97 -9.23 16.57
N MET A 179 4.95 -9.67 15.85
CA MET A 179 4.10 -10.81 16.23
C MET A 179 4.71 -12.17 15.89
N LYS A 180 5.80 -12.22 15.11
CA LYS A 180 6.50 -13.45 14.70
C LYS A 180 5.57 -14.52 14.12
N VAL A 181 4.62 -14.14 13.29
CA VAL A 181 3.64 -15.05 12.68
C VAL A 181 4.34 -15.96 11.67
N ARG A 182 4.23 -17.28 11.87
CA ARG A 182 4.76 -18.27 10.92
C ARG A 182 3.94 -18.25 9.63
N ARG A 183 4.60 -18.29 8.50
CA ARG A 183 3.97 -18.48 7.19
C ARG A 183 3.42 -19.89 7.10
N ARG A 184 2.17 -20.04 6.68
CA ARG A 184 1.48 -21.33 6.59
C ARG A 184 1.05 -21.68 5.17
N ALA A 185 1.00 -20.70 4.26
CA ALA A 185 0.44 -20.89 2.94
C ALA A 185 1.21 -21.94 2.11
N ALA A 186 2.53 -21.94 2.15
CA ALA A 186 3.34 -22.95 1.45
C ALA A 186 3.06 -24.38 1.93
N GLU A 187 3.03 -24.60 3.26
CA GLU A 187 2.72 -25.89 3.86
C GLU A 187 1.31 -26.38 3.51
N LEU A 188 0.31 -25.50 3.61
CA LEU A 188 -1.08 -25.80 3.23
C LEU A 188 -1.20 -26.12 1.74
N TYR A 189 -0.60 -25.31 0.90
CA TYR A 189 -0.62 -25.53 -0.54
C TYR A 189 -0.03 -26.88 -0.94
N HIS A 190 1.11 -27.26 -0.38
CA HIS A 190 1.70 -28.59 -0.62
C HIS A 190 0.81 -29.73 -0.14
N LYS A 191 0.25 -29.61 1.06
CA LYS A 191 -0.68 -30.60 1.62
C LYS A 191 -1.92 -30.80 0.74
N LEU A 192 -2.56 -29.69 0.35
CA LEU A 192 -3.78 -29.72 -0.46
C LEU A 192 -3.53 -30.22 -1.89
N SER A 193 -2.42 -29.81 -2.48
CA SER A 193 -2.02 -30.24 -3.83
C SER A 193 -1.63 -31.71 -3.93
N SER A 194 -1.24 -32.35 -2.79
CA SER A 194 -0.90 -33.76 -2.74
C SER A 194 -2.13 -34.69 -2.87
N ALA A 195 -3.33 -34.21 -2.51
CA ALA A 195 -4.57 -34.97 -2.56
C ALA A 195 -5.75 -34.10 -3.02
N PRO A 196 -5.72 -33.56 -4.23
CA PRO A 196 -6.66 -32.54 -4.68
C PRO A 196 -8.13 -32.99 -4.67
N GLU A 197 -8.41 -34.25 -5.07
CA GLU A 197 -9.77 -34.75 -5.10
C GLU A 197 -10.38 -34.94 -3.69
N ALA A 198 -9.59 -35.42 -2.74
CA ALA A 198 -10.03 -35.56 -1.34
C ALA A 198 -10.26 -34.18 -0.71
N SER A 199 -9.41 -33.21 -1.00
CA SER A 199 -9.51 -31.86 -0.47
C SER A 199 -10.73 -31.09 -0.96
N LEU A 200 -11.21 -31.35 -2.17
CA LEU A 200 -12.40 -30.69 -2.74
C LEU A 200 -13.72 -31.29 -2.23
N ARG A 201 -13.70 -32.51 -1.66
CA ARG A 201 -14.91 -33.18 -1.14
C ARG A 201 -15.24 -32.83 0.29
N ASP A 202 -14.26 -32.43 1.08
CA ASP A 202 -14.46 -32.05 2.47
C ASP A 202 -14.65 -30.52 2.59
N PRO A 203 -15.82 -30.05 3.09
CA PRO A 203 -16.09 -28.63 3.25
C PRO A 203 -15.07 -27.90 4.14
N LEU A 204 -14.51 -28.56 5.15
CA LEU A 204 -13.49 -27.96 6.02
C LEU A 204 -12.16 -27.77 5.27
N THR A 205 -11.79 -28.75 4.46
CA THR A 205 -10.58 -28.68 3.63
C THR A 205 -10.73 -27.67 2.48
N THR A 206 -11.97 -27.46 1.98
CA THR A 206 -12.23 -26.39 1.00
C THR A 206 -11.89 -25.01 1.57
N MET A 207 -12.13 -24.77 2.86
CA MET A 207 -11.75 -23.52 3.52
C MET A 207 -10.22 -23.31 3.63
N ASP A 208 -9.46 -24.38 3.62
CA ASP A 208 -8.00 -24.31 3.66
C ASP A 208 -7.41 -23.80 2.32
N TRP A 209 -8.18 -23.89 1.22
CA TRP A 209 -7.81 -23.33 -0.08
C TRP A 209 -7.99 -21.81 -0.16
N VAL A 210 -8.90 -21.24 0.62
CA VAL A 210 -9.20 -19.81 0.66
C VAL A 210 -8.24 -19.06 1.58
#